data_b333992a1d8cbe70a558672049ed730b
#
_entry.id   b333992a1d8cbe70a558672049ed730b
#
_cell.length_a   1.000
_cell.length_b   1.000
_cell.length_c   1.000
_cell.angle_alpha   90.00
_cell.angle_beta   90.00
_cell.angle_gamma   90.00
#
_symmetry.space_group_name_H-M   'P 1'
#
loop_
_entity.id
_entity.type
_entity.pdbx_description
1 polymer ?
#
loop_
_entity_poly.entity_id
_entity_poly.type
_entity_poly.pdbx_seq_one_letter_code
_entity_poly.pdbx_strand_id
1 'polypeptide(L)'
;MKNDSKVNLDTSKNYDHADWLTITLGAQKSVKLSGNATWTPQYNISLMKPWLKTKFLDEMKRFNHPMLSLQLGNIISFPYDWLVQADFNIHTHGNTGANANFDCTNPILSLSVSKDFFKRRLNVKLSGNDIFNGGINRFTLYSNRMMFRKMEDNDSRCVTLSLRYRFNVTPSKYKGTGAGNAEKNRL
;
A
#
# COMPACT_ATOMS: atom_id res chain seq x y z
N MET A 1 -55.27 -22.89 13.37
CA MET A 1 -54.23 -22.22 12.55
C MET A 1 -52.86 -22.77 12.96
N LYS A 2 -52.30 -23.69 12.21
CA LYS A 2 -50.95 -24.21 12.43
C LYS A 2 -49.98 -23.26 11.74
N ASN A 3 -49.16 -22.57 12.51
CA ASN A 3 -48.05 -21.79 12.01
C ASN A 3 -46.86 -22.71 11.78
N ASP A 4 -46.72 -23.25 10.58
CA ASP A 4 -45.53 -23.94 10.14
C ASP A 4 -44.45 -22.89 9.82
N SER A 5 -43.71 -22.49 10.80
CA SER A 5 -42.46 -21.74 10.59
C SER A 5 -41.41 -22.70 10.02
N LYS A 6 -41.27 -22.72 8.71
CA LYS A 6 -40.14 -23.40 8.04
C LYS A 6 -38.88 -22.64 8.37
N VAL A 7 -38.09 -23.20 9.29
CA VAL A 7 -36.72 -22.77 9.48
C VAL A 7 -35.92 -23.22 8.25
N ASN A 8 -35.64 -22.32 7.33
CA ASN A 8 -34.67 -22.56 6.28
C ASN A 8 -33.28 -22.60 6.90
N LEU A 9 -32.77 -23.77 7.16
CA LEU A 9 -31.36 -23.97 7.46
C LEU A 9 -30.59 -23.69 6.16
N ASP A 10 -30.06 -22.47 6.03
CA ASP A 10 -29.09 -22.12 5.01
C ASP A 10 -27.81 -22.93 5.26
N THR A 11 -27.62 -24.00 4.51
CA THR A 11 -26.35 -24.71 4.46
C THR A 11 -25.36 -23.83 3.69
N SER A 12 -24.39 -23.24 4.37
CA SER A 12 -23.27 -22.60 3.71
C SER A 12 -22.47 -23.66 2.94
N LYS A 13 -22.40 -23.53 1.62
CA LYS A 13 -21.59 -24.41 0.78
C LYS A 13 -20.33 -23.68 0.39
N ASN A 14 -19.19 -24.32 0.60
CA ASN A 14 -17.89 -23.82 0.17
C ASN A 14 -17.73 -23.94 -1.35
N TYR A 15 -16.81 -23.18 -1.92
CA TYR A 15 -16.41 -23.33 -3.31
C TYR A 15 -15.80 -24.71 -3.54
N ASP A 16 -16.04 -25.30 -4.71
CA ASP A 16 -15.44 -26.59 -5.05
C ASP A 16 -13.92 -26.44 -5.22
N HIS A 17 -13.48 -25.32 -5.79
CA HIS A 17 -12.08 -25.02 -6.05
C HIS A 17 -11.83 -23.53 -6.27
N ALA A 18 -10.73 -23.01 -5.73
CA ALA A 18 -10.29 -21.63 -5.92
C ALA A 18 -8.78 -21.59 -6.13
N ASP A 19 -8.35 -21.16 -7.31
CA ASP A 19 -6.96 -20.97 -7.67
C ASP A 19 -6.64 -19.48 -7.83
N TRP A 20 -5.40 -19.13 -7.54
CA TRP A 20 -4.90 -17.77 -7.63
C TRP A 20 -3.55 -17.76 -8.33
N LEU A 21 -3.39 -16.89 -9.31
CA LEU A 21 -2.10 -16.53 -9.86
C LEU A 21 -1.81 -15.09 -9.49
N THR A 22 -0.69 -14.85 -8.83
CA THR A 22 -0.17 -13.50 -8.61
C THR A 22 1.22 -13.40 -9.21
N ILE A 23 1.39 -12.49 -10.15
CA ILE A 23 2.68 -12.16 -10.73
C ILE A 23 3.02 -10.75 -10.32
N THR A 24 4.16 -10.57 -9.66
CA THR A 24 4.64 -9.25 -9.23
C THR A 24 6.03 -9.01 -9.78
N LEU A 25 6.21 -7.90 -10.47
CA LEU A 25 7.48 -7.42 -10.98
C LEU A 25 7.81 -6.10 -10.32
N GLY A 26 8.95 -6.05 -9.65
CA GLY A 26 9.43 -4.84 -8.99
C GLY A 26 10.84 -4.49 -9.42
N ALA A 27 11.12 -3.20 -9.54
CA ALA A 27 12.44 -2.67 -9.82
C ALA A 27 12.69 -1.38 -9.03
N GLN A 28 13.92 -1.25 -8.54
CA GLN A 28 14.40 -0.05 -7.87
C GLN A 28 15.86 0.19 -8.27
N LYS A 29 16.20 1.42 -8.59
CA LYS A 29 17.58 1.79 -8.91
C LYS A 29 17.83 3.24 -8.55
N SER A 30 18.93 3.50 -7.84
CA SER A 30 19.38 4.88 -7.62
C SER A 30 20.26 5.34 -8.77
N VAL A 31 19.96 6.50 -9.33
CA VAL A 31 20.66 7.14 -10.45
C VAL A 31 21.18 8.48 -9.99
N LYS A 32 22.48 8.70 -10.19
CA LYS A 32 23.06 10.04 -9.96
C LYS A 32 22.68 10.94 -11.12
N LEU A 33 22.12 12.08 -10.81
CA LEU A 33 21.79 13.14 -11.76
C LEU A 33 22.87 14.23 -11.76
N SER A 34 22.77 15.15 -12.71
CA SER A 34 23.65 16.33 -12.74
C SER A 34 23.48 17.17 -11.44
N GLY A 35 24.51 17.86 -11.02
CA GLY A 35 24.46 18.74 -9.85
C GLY A 35 24.38 18.04 -8.49
N ASN A 36 24.91 16.81 -8.37
CA ASN A 36 24.88 16.00 -7.13
C ASN A 36 23.47 15.62 -6.64
N ALA A 37 22.47 15.68 -7.48
CA ALA A 37 21.16 15.12 -7.19
C ALA A 37 21.15 13.60 -7.40
N THR A 38 20.31 12.90 -6.65
CA THR A 38 20.10 11.46 -6.82
C THR A 38 18.62 11.19 -7.00
N TRP A 39 18.27 10.43 -8.03
CA TRP A 39 16.92 9.97 -8.28
C TRP A 39 16.82 8.47 -8.01
N THR A 40 15.86 8.08 -7.22
CA THR A 40 15.60 6.67 -6.88
C THR A 40 14.16 6.33 -7.25
N PRO A 41 13.92 5.91 -8.52
CA PRO A 41 12.63 5.37 -8.93
C PRO A 41 12.40 3.98 -8.35
N GLN A 42 11.16 3.70 -8.03
CA GLN A 42 10.65 2.42 -7.55
C GLN A 42 9.40 2.07 -8.37
N TYR A 43 9.41 0.92 -9.02
CA TYR A 43 8.31 0.45 -9.83
C TYR A 43 7.85 -0.91 -9.33
N ASN A 44 6.57 -1.09 -9.20
CA ASN A 44 5.96 -2.35 -8.86
C ASN A 44 4.69 -2.56 -9.69
N ILE A 45 4.66 -3.63 -10.47
CA ILE A 45 3.51 -4.03 -11.26
C ILE A 45 3.08 -5.39 -10.77
N SER A 46 1.82 -5.54 -10.40
CA SER A 46 1.24 -6.78 -9.94
C SER A 46 -0.01 -7.13 -10.73
N LEU A 47 -0.05 -8.34 -11.26
CA LEU A 47 -1.23 -8.95 -11.86
C LEU A 47 -1.74 -10.05 -10.95
N MET A 48 -2.99 -9.95 -10.56
CA MET A 48 -3.70 -10.98 -9.81
C MET A 48 -4.83 -11.54 -10.66
N LYS A 49 -4.85 -12.86 -10.85
CA LYS A 49 -5.89 -13.58 -11.60
C LYS A 49 -6.44 -14.69 -10.74
N PRO A 50 -7.68 -14.60 -10.26
CA PRO A 50 -8.38 -15.69 -9.61
C PRO A 50 -9.07 -16.60 -10.63
N TRP A 51 -9.22 -17.88 -10.29
CA TRP A 51 -10.09 -18.85 -10.95
C TRP A 51 -10.94 -19.53 -9.89
N LEU A 52 -12.24 -19.31 -10.00
CA LEU A 52 -13.21 -19.93 -9.12
C LEU A 52 -14.03 -20.94 -9.88
N LYS A 53 -14.10 -22.16 -9.36
CA LYS A 53 -15.05 -23.19 -9.81
C LYS A 53 -16.09 -23.38 -8.73
N THR A 54 -17.36 -23.29 -9.12
CA THR A 54 -18.48 -23.59 -8.26
C THR A 54 -19.63 -24.14 -9.08
N LYS A 55 -20.32 -25.12 -8.52
CA LYS A 55 -21.52 -25.73 -9.16
C LYS A 55 -22.77 -24.86 -8.97
N PHE A 56 -22.70 -23.84 -8.14
CA PHE A 56 -23.89 -23.21 -7.60
C PHE A 56 -24.28 -21.89 -8.22
N LEU A 57 -23.42 -21.23 -9.00
CA LEU A 57 -23.73 -19.88 -9.50
C LEU A 57 -23.12 -19.62 -10.88
N ASP A 58 -23.97 -19.57 -11.90
CA ASP A 58 -23.63 -18.97 -13.20
C ASP A 58 -23.17 -17.51 -13.06
N GLU A 59 -23.59 -16.84 -11.99
CA GLU A 59 -23.18 -15.47 -11.65
C GLU A 59 -21.72 -15.36 -11.22
N MET A 60 -21.09 -16.43 -10.76
CA MET A 60 -19.69 -16.43 -10.33
C MET A 60 -18.68 -16.41 -11.48
N LYS A 61 -19.07 -16.51 -12.70
CA LYS A 61 -18.22 -16.21 -13.86
C LYS A 61 -17.65 -14.77 -13.79
N ARG A 62 -18.32 -13.88 -13.04
CA ARG A 62 -17.87 -12.50 -12.79
C ARG A 62 -16.64 -12.42 -11.87
N PHE A 63 -16.34 -13.46 -11.11
CA PHE A 63 -15.20 -13.50 -10.18
C PHE A 63 -13.88 -13.97 -10.79
N ASN A 64 -13.81 -14.08 -12.09
CA ASN A 64 -12.60 -14.47 -12.79
C ASN A 64 -11.92 -13.29 -13.52
N HIS A 65 -12.25 -12.06 -13.14
CA HIS A 65 -11.63 -10.89 -13.73
C HIS A 65 -10.25 -10.62 -13.11
N PRO A 66 -9.20 -10.50 -13.94
CA PRO A 66 -7.89 -10.14 -13.44
C PRO A 66 -7.89 -8.71 -12.93
N MET A 67 -7.05 -8.45 -11.91
CA MET A 67 -6.76 -7.13 -11.39
C MET A 67 -5.30 -6.79 -11.64
N LEU A 68 -5.06 -5.64 -12.24
CA LEU A 68 -3.72 -5.08 -12.42
C LEU A 68 -3.52 -3.94 -11.43
N SER A 69 -2.37 -3.95 -10.74
CA SER A 69 -1.96 -2.87 -9.86
C SER A 69 -0.61 -2.32 -10.32
N LEU A 70 -0.48 -1.01 -10.32
CA LEU A 70 0.75 -0.29 -10.62
C LEU A 70 1.08 0.64 -9.46
N GLN A 71 2.30 0.55 -8.96
CA GLN A 71 2.86 1.44 -7.94
C GLN A 71 4.13 2.08 -8.49
N LEU A 72 4.18 3.40 -8.49
CA LEU A 72 5.31 4.19 -8.94
C LEU A 72 5.75 5.10 -7.79
N GLY A 73 6.90 4.82 -7.21
CA GLY A 73 7.55 5.67 -6.22
C GLY A 73 8.71 6.40 -6.87
N ASN A 74 8.86 7.69 -6.61
CA ASN A 74 9.98 8.48 -7.07
C ASN A 74 10.51 9.32 -5.92
N ILE A 75 11.77 9.11 -5.58
CA ILE A 75 12.46 9.89 -4.57
C ILE A 75 13.61 10.62 -5.25
N ILE A 76 13.63 11.94 -5.13
CA ILE A 76 14.69 12.78 -5.65
C ILE A 76 15.31 13.56 -4.49
N SER A 77 16.58 13.28 -4.22
CA SER A 77 17.37 14.06 -3.27
C SER A 77 18.23 15.06 -4.02
N PHE A 78 18.15 16.31 -3.61
CA PHE A 78 18.92 17.41 -4.17
C PHE A 78 20.01 17.86 -3.18
N PRO A 79 20.99 18.62 -3.65
CA PRO A 79 21.93 19.33 -2.79
C PRO A 79 21.21 20.21 -1.74
N TYR A 80 21.93 20.51 -0.66
CA TYR A 80 21.39 21.31 0.44
C TYR A 80 20.23 20.68 1.20
N ASP A 81 20.24 19.33 1.28
CA ASP A 81 19.30 18.52 2.06
C ASP A 81 17.81 18.70 1.65
N TRP A 82 17.53 18.93 0.38
CA TRP A 82 16.19 18.88 -0.18
C TRP A 82 15.82 17.45 -0.60
N LEU A 83 14.60 17.06 -0.32
CA LEU A 83 14.03 15.79 -0.74
C LEU A 83 12.65 16.02 -1.33
N VAL A 84 12.43 15.51 -2.53
CA VAL A 84 11.11 15.46 -3.20
C VAL A 84 10.70 14.01 -3.37
N GLN A 85 9.46 13.72 -3.06
CA GLN A 85 8.90 12.37 -3.19
C GLN A 85 7.55 12.45 -3.89
N ALA A 86 7.33 11.53 -4.84
CA ALA A 86 6.07 11.37 -5.55
C ALA A 86 5.71 9.89 -5.57
N ASP A 87 4.56 9.53 -5.00
CA ASP A 87 4.05 8.17 -4.95
C ASP A 87 2.71 8.12 -5.70
N PHE A 88 2.66 7.28 -6.72
CA PHE A 88 1.47 7.05 -7.51
C PHE A 88 1.07 5.58 -7.44
N ASN A 89 -0.18 5.33 -7.09
CA ASN A 89 -0.76 4.00 -7.03
C ASN A 89 -2.05 3.98 -7.84
N ILE A 90 -2.23 2.94 -8.62
CA ILE A 90 -3.47 2.70 -9.35
C ILE A 90 -3.74 1.20 -9.44
N HIS A 91 -4.99 0.81 -9.35
CA HIS A 91 -5.43 -0.54 -9.66
C HIS A 91 -6.65 -0.50 -10.59
N THR A 92 -6.78 -1.50 -11.43
CA THR A 92 -7.97 -1.68 -12.26
C THR A 92 -9.11 -2.29 -11.44
N HIS A 93 -10.33 -2.21 -11.94
CA HIS A 93 -11.40 -3.07 -11.46
C HIS A 93 -10.99 -4.54 -11.61
N GLY A 94 -11.49 -5.40 -10.74
CA GLY A 94 -11.17 -6.83 -10.78
C GLY A 94 -11.41 -7.52 -9.44
N ASN A 95 -11.18 -8.81 -9.39
CA ASN A 95 -11.40 -9.60 -8.20
C ASN A 95 -10.24 -9.46 -7.22
N THR A 96 -10.56 -9.25 -5.96
CA THR A 96 -9.60 -9.16 -4.86
C THR A 96 -9.67 -10.33 -3.90
N GLY A 97 -10.62 -11.23 -4.11
CA GLY A 97 -10.87 -12.35 -3.25
C GLY A 97 -11.88 -13.31 -3.83
N ALA A 98 -12.19 -14.37 -3.13
CA ALA A 98 -13.12 -15.39 -3.58
C ALA A 98 -14.56 -14.86 -3.79
N ASN A 99 -14.90 -13.76 -3.14
CA ASN A 99 -16.25 -13.20 -3.15
C ASN A 99 -16.28 -11.67 -3.23
N ALA A 100 -15.15 -11.04 -3.54
CA ALA A 100 -15.03 -9.59 -3.58
C ALA A 100 -14.53 -9.10 -4.94
N ASN A 101 -15.15 -8.06 -5.44
CA ASN A 101 -14.76 -7.37 -6.65
C ASN A 101 -14.57 -5.89 -6.40
N PHE A 102 -13.44 -5.33 -6.84
CA PHE A 102 -13.27 -3.89 -6.96
C PHE A 102 -14.01 -3.39 -8.20
N ASP A 103 -14.91 -2.46 -8.02
CA ASP A 103 -15.78 -1.93 -9.08
C ASP A 103 -15.25 -0.63 -9.69
N CYS A 104 -14.07 -0.17 -9.25
CA CYS A 104 -13.51 1.11 -9.69
C CYS A 104 -12.00 1.00 -9.93
N THR A 105 -11.51 1.96 -10.71
CA THR A 105 -10.08 2.22 -10.89
C THR A 105 -9.76 3.50 -10.15
N ASN A 106 -8.91 3.41 -9.13
CA ASN A 106 -8.64 4.52 -8.22
C ASN A 106 -7.17 4.95 -8.32
N PRO A 107 -6.88 6.04 -9.04
CA PRO A 107 -5.55 6.63 -9.04
C PRO A 107 -5.33 7.45 -7.75
N ILE A 108 -4.31 7.10 -6.99
CA ILE A 108 -3.90 7.81 -5.78
C ILE A 108 -2.53 8.42 -6.04
N LEU A 109 -2.44 9.74 -5.95
CA LEU A 109 -1.18 10.48 -6.07
C LEU A 109 -0.89 11.20 -4.76
N SER A 110 0.30 10.95 -4.20
CA SER A 110 0.82 11.68 -3.05
C SER A 110 2.15 12.34 -3.43
N LEU A 111 2.29 13.60 -3.07
CA LEU A 111 3.50 14.38 -3.29
C LEU A 111 4.02 14.92 -1.97
N SER A 112 5.33 14.97 -1.82
CA SER A 112 5.92 15.68 -0.69
C SER A 112 7.23 16.33 -1.05
N VAL A 113 7.50 17.43 -0.37
CA VAL A 113 8.80 18.11 -0.40
C VAL A 113 9.25 18.33 1.04
N SER A 114 10.50 18.05 1.31
CA SER A 114 11.10 18.29 2.62
C SER A 114 12.48 18.88 2.52
N LYS A 115 12.87 19.58 3.56
CA LYS A 115 14.20 20.16 3.70
C LYS A 115 14.68 20.06 5.13
N ASP A 116 15.96 19.72 5.27
CA ASP A 116 16.64 19.73 6.55
C ASP A 116 17.40 21.06 6.72
N PHE A 117 17.29 21.62 7.92
CA PHE A 117 17.96 22.85 8.35
C PHE A 117 18.84 22.58 9.57
N PHE A 118 19.74 23.51 9.86
CA PHE A 118 20.58 23.49 11.08
C PHE A 118 21.33 22.17 11.27
N LYS A 119 22.07 21.72 10.25
CA LYS A 119 22.79 20.44 10.27
C LYS A 119 21.87 19.27 10.62
N ARG A 120 20.70 19.22 9.97
CA ARG A 120 19.66 18.19 10.12
C ARG A 120 18.98 18.15 11.50
N ARG A 121 19.02 19.26 12.24
CA ARG A 121 18.30 19.39 13.51
C ARG A 121 16.82 19.70 13.31
N LEU A 122 16.48 20.48 12.28
CA LEU A 122 15.11 20.81 11.94
C LEU A 122 14.78 20.24 10.57
N ASN A 123 13.78 19.37 10.50
CA ASN A 123 13.17 18.90 9.26
C ASN A 123 11.81 19.56 9.08
N VAL A 124 11.61 20.16 7.92
CA VAL A 124 10.33 20.73 7.50
C VAL A 124 9.85 19.93 6.30
N LYS A 125 8.64 19.37 6.39
CA LYS A 125 8.02 18.59 5.31
C LYS A 125 6.63 19.11 5.02
N LEU A 126 6.37 19.41 3.75
CA LEU A 126 5.03 19.67 3.21
C LEU A 126 4.62 18.46 2.37
N SER A 127 3.44 17.91 2.60
CA SER A 127 2.92 16.79 1.82
C SER A 127 1.46 17.00 1.47
N GLY A 128 1.10 16.61 0.23
CA GLY A 128 -0.27 16.47 -0.23
C GLY A 128 -0.54 15.00 -0.48
N ASN A 129 -1.49 14.43 0.23
CA ASN A 129 -1.91 13.05 0.06
C ASN A 129 -3.15 12.98 -0.80
N ASP A 130 -3.23 11.94 -1.62
CA ASP A 130 -4.39 11.63 -2.44
C ASP A 130 -4.94 12.83 -3.23
N ILE A 131 -4.06 13.48 -4.01
CA ILE A 131 -4.37 14.71 -4.74
C ILE A 131 -5.55 14.52 -5.71
N PHE A 132 -5.70 13.30 -6.26
CA PHE A 132 -6.78 12.95 -7.19
C PHE A 132 -8.06 12.49 -6.50
N ASN A 133 -8.09 12.43 -5.17
CA ASN A 133 -9.22 11.89 -4.40
C ASN A 133 -9.57 10.45 -4.80
N GLY A 134 -8.54 9.64 -5.02
CA GLY A 134 -8.67 8.23 -5.40
C GLY A 134 -8.92 7.28 -4.21
N GLY A 135 -8.90 7.78 -2.98
CA GLY A 135 -9.10 6.98 -1.75
C GLY A 135 -10.50 6.44 -1.56
N ILE A 136 -11.40 6.63 -2.54
CA ILE A 136 -12.78 6.13 -2.52
C ILE A 136 -12.80 4.74 -3.15
N ASN A 137 -12.97 3.72 -2.33
CA ASN A 137 -13.07 2.34 -2.77
C ASN A 137 -14.53 1.91 -2.94
N ARG A 138 -14.82 1.22 -4.02
CA ARG A 138 -16.13 0.61 -4.28
C ARG A 138 -15.95 -0.88 -4.46
N PHE A 139 -16.70 -1.64 -3.69
CA PHE A 139 -16.65 -3.10 -3.70
C PHE A 139 -18.04 -3.67 -3.92
N THR A 140 -18.10 -4.74 -4.67
CA THR A 140 -19.24 -5.65 -4.66
C THR A 140 -18.82 -6.95 -3.97
N LEU A 141 -19.52 -7.28 -2.89
CA LEU A 141 -19.32 -8.49 -2.11
C LEU A 141 -20.50 -9.41 -2.34
N TYR A 142 -20.21 -10.70 -2.52
CA TYR A 142 -21.22 -11.72 -2.71
C TYR A 142 -21.18 -12.73 -1.58
N SER A 143 -22.31 -12.99 -0.97
CA SER A 143 -22.46 -13.98 0.09
C SER A 143 -23.78 -14.74 -0.13
N ASN A 144 -23.70 -16.03 -0.40
CA ASN A 144 -24.84 -16.86 -0.78
C ASN A 144 -25.64 -16.24 -1.95
N ARG A 145 -26.90 -15.91 -1.72
CA ARG A 145 -27.79 -15.24 -2.67
C ARG A 145 -27.83 -13.73 -2.52
N MET A 146 -26.98 -13.17 -1.66
CA MET A 146 -26.95 -11.73 -1.37
C MET A 146 -25.77 -11.06 -2.06
N MET A 147 -26.03 -9.91 -2.61
CA MET A 147 -25.02 -9.00 -3.16
C MET A 147 -25.01 -7.72 -2.35
N PHE A 148 -23.84 -7.37 -1.81
CA PHE A 148 -23.63 -6.15 -1.07
C PHE A 148 -22.74 -5.23 -1.89
N ARG A 149 -23.17 -3.98 -2.07
CA ARG A 149 -22.30 -2.94 -2.58
C ARG A 149 -21.83 -2.09 -1.42
N LYS A 150 -20.52 -1.98 -1.27
CA LYS A 150 -19.88 -1.18 -0.24
C LYS A 150 -19.09 -0.06 -0.91
N MET A 151 -19.23 1.14 -0.39
CA MET A 151 -18.40 2.28 -0.72
C MET A 151 -17.66 2.69 0.55
N GLU A 152 -16.35 2.78 0.46
CA GLU A 152 -15.49 3.26 1.52
C GLU A 152 -14.81 4.54 1.03
N ASP A 153 -15.10 5.64 1.70
CA ASP A 153 -14.36 6.88 1.55
C ASP A 153 -13.42 7.02 2.75
N ASN A 154 -12.13 6.93 2.48
CA ASN A 154 -11.11 6.99 3.53
C ASN A 154 -10.75 8.43 3.92
N ASP A 155 -11.39 9.43 3.28
CA ASP A 155 -11.08 10.86 3.47
C ASP A 155 -9.56 11.12 3.49
N SER A 156 -8.86 10.48 2.56
CA SER A 156 -7.38 10.45 2.52
C SER A 156 -6.78 11.73 1.95
N ARG A 157 -7.62 12.58 1.32
CA ARG A 157 -7.18 13.81 0.69
C ARG A 157 -6.86 14.87 1.73
N CYS A 158 -5.57 15.10 1.95
CA CYS A 158 -5.15 16.11 2.91
C CYS A 158 -3.81 16.77 2.52
N VAL A 159 -3.60 17.97 3.05
CA VAL A 159 -2.30 18.65 3.03
C VAL A 159 -1.78 18.72 4.45
N THR A 160 -0.53 18.27 4.63
CA THR A 160 0.11 18.20 5.95
C THR A 160 1.41 18.96 5.95
N LEU A 161 1.59 19.85 6.92
CA LEU A 161 2.86 20.46 7.24
C LEU A 161 3.42 19.79 8.50
N SER A 162 4.61 19.19 8.38
CA SER A 162 5.29 18.53 9.48
C SER A 162 6.58 19.28 9.84
N LEU A 163 6.75 19.58 11.12
CA LEU A 163 7.94 20.17 11.69
C LEU A 163 8.53 19.20 12.70
N ARG A 164 9.77 18.74 12.48
CA ARG A 164 10.48 17.87 13.43
C ARG A 164 11.77 18.52 13.87
N TYR A 165 11.89 18.82 15.15
CA TYR A 165 13.11 19.31 15.74
C TYR A 165 13.76 18.27 16.64
N ARG A 166 15.07 18.04 16.46
CA ARG A 166 15.88 17.11 17.27
C ARG A 166 16.64 17.90 18.31
N PHE A 167 16.23 17.76 19.57
CA PHE A 167 16.93 18.30 20.72
C PHE A 167 18.09 17.38 21.10
N ASN A 168 19.18 17.95 21.58
CA ASN A 168 20.31 17.23 22.18
C ASN A 168 20.84 16.05 21.38
N VAL A 169 21.13 16.24 20.10
CA VAL A 169 21.92 15.28 19.34
C VAL A 169 23.39 15.42 19.81
N THR A 170 23.68 14.90 20.97
CA THR A 170 25.06 14.67 21.40
C THR A 170 25.49 13.37 20.70
N PRO A 171 26.52 13.40 19.83
CA PRO A 171 27.07 12.16 19.32
C PRO A 171 27.49 11.32 20.53
N SER A 172 26.97 10.10 20.64
CA SER A 172 27.35 9.18 21.71
C SER A 172 28.88 9.05 21.69
N LYS A 173 29.54 9.69 22.63
CA LYS A 173 30.96 9.49 22.87
C LYS A 173 31.26 8.13 23.50
N TYR A 174 30.26 7.34 23.74
CA TYR A 174 30.43 5.99 24.26
C TYR A 174 30.96 5.09 23.13
N LYS A 175 32.26 5.20 22.88
CA LYS A 175 33.03 4.05 22.41
C LYS A 175 33.07 3.12 23.61
N GLY A 176 32.14 2.19 23.69
CA GLY A 176 32.20 1.13 24.67
C GLY A 176 33.55 0.43 24.52
N THR A 177 34.48 0.76 25.38
CA THR A 177 35.56 -0.18 25.70
C THR A 177 34.84 -1.35 26.32
N GLY A 178 34.60 -2.40 25.49
CA GLY A 178 33.89 -3.59 25.93
C GLY A 178 34.49 -4.06 27.25
N ALA A 179 33.64 -4.31 28.24
CA ALA A 179 34.00 -4.82 29.57
C ALA A 179 34.74 -6.18 29.53
N GLY A 180 35.15 -6.64 28.39
CA GLY A 180 35.93 -7.86 28.19
C GLY A 180 37.37 -7.66 27.72
N ASN A 181 37.79 -6.45 27.40
CA ASN A 181 39.15 -6.25 26.89
C ASN A 181 40.23 -6.27 27.98
N ALA A 182 39.85 -5.96 29.23
CA ALA A 182 40.77 -6.12 30.39
C ALA A 182 41.03 -7.57 30.76
N GLU A 183 40.08 -8.47 30.50
CA GLU A 183 40.19 -9.91 30.77
C GLU A 183 40.98 -10.65 29.73
N LYS A 184 40.90 -10.23 28.44
CA LYS A 184 41.66 -10.82 27.33
C LYS A 184 43.16 -10.58 27.42
N ASN A 185 43.59 -9.55 28.10
CA ASN A 185 45.02 -9.25 28.30
C ASN A 185 45.61 -9.93 29.54
N ARG A 186 44.87 -10.78 30.23
CA ARG A 186 45.31 -11.56 31.38
C ARG A 186 45.52 -13.08 31.09
N LEU A 187 45.24 -13.49 29.87
CA LEU A 187 45.53 -14.84 29.34
C LEU A 187 46.70 -14.73 28.35
#